data_2650534a9adbd16bdaac2ef7cf6f1043
#
_entry.id   2650534a9adbd16bdaac2ef7cf6f1043
#
_cell.length_a   1.000
_cell.length_b   1.000
_cell.length_c   1.000
_cell.angle_alpha   90.00
_cell.angle_beta   90.00
_cell.angle_gamma   90.00
#
_symmetry.space_group_name_H-M   'P 1'
#
loop_
_entity.id
_entity.type
_entity.pdbx_description
1 polymer ?
#
loop_
_entity_poly.entity_id
_entity_poly.type
_entity_poly.pdbx_seq_one_letter_code
_entity_poly.pdbx_strand_id
1 'polypeptide(L)'
;MKIGFLTDVDGYRAPIHPESIEKYSFDVHLEKNIFDYLNYADSSLDNVKKISNLSDLDIVACVENIQDKTIKELKEGAVLIGIFDFDKIEEIKSLRPDLKVLSFFKLPRISRAQNLDALSSQANLLGYASVLRAAKETSDVVPMMTTAAGNIQPSKVLILGVGVAGLQAIATAKR
;
A
#
# COMPACT_ATOMS: atom_id res chain seq x y z
N MET A 1 19.60 15.39 -2.44
CA MET A 1 18.88 14.35 -1.68
C MET A 1 18.24 13.42 -2.67
N LYS A 2 18.63 12.16 -2.65
CA LYS A 2 18.11 11.12 -3.55
C LYS A 2 17.05 10.29 -2.82
N ILE A 3 15.88 10.13 -3.43
CA ILE A 3 14.77 9.37 -2.86
C ILE A 3 14.50 8.16 -3.74
N GLY A 4 14.61 6.96 -3.17
CA GLY A 4 14.31 5.70 -3.85
C GLY A 4 12.95 5.16 -3.46
N PHE A 5 12.23 4.60 -4.42
CA PHE A 5 10.97 3.90 -4.21
C PHE A 5 11.14 2.44 -4.63
N LEU A 6 10.84 1.53 -3.71
CA LEU A 6 10.95 0.08 -3.91
C LEU A 6 9.57 -0.56 -3.92
N THR A 7 9.39 -1.59 -4.74
CA THR A 7 8.22 -2.45 -4.68
C THR A 7 8.22 -3.29 -3.41
N ASP A 8 7.06 -3.77 -3.00
CA ASP A 8 6.99 -4.88 -2.03
C ASP A 8 7.65 -6.15 -2.59
N VAL A 9 8.05 -7.03 -1.70
CA VAL A 9 8.68 -8.32 -2.05
C VAL A 9 7.80 -9.15 -3.01
N ASP A 10 6.48 -9.05 -2.87
CA ASP A 10 5.51 -9.69 -3.76
C ASP A 10 5.31 -8.95 -5.08
N GLY A 11 5.86 -7.73 -5.22
CA GLY A 11 5.82 -6.93 -6.44
C GLY A 11 4.47 -6.31 -6.78
N TYR A 12 3.43 -6.49 -5.95
CA TYR A 12 2.07 -6.05 -6.28
C TYR A 12 1.73 -4.62 -5.84
N ARG A 13 2.58 -3.98 -5.02
CA ARG A 13 2.31 -2.65 -4.47
C ARG A 13 3.52 -1.74 -4.65
N ALA A 14 3.25 -0.50 -5.07
CA ALA A 14 4.24 0.57 -5.16
C ALA A 14 3.93 1.66 -4.11
N PRO A 15 4.95 2.23 -3.46
CA PRO A 15 4.75 3.26 -2.43
C PRO A 15 4.47 4.65 -3.00
N ILE A 16 4.43 4.80 -4.33
CA ILE A 16 4.17 6.05 -5.02
C ILE A 16 3.31 5.80 -6.26
N HIS A 17 2.41 6.74 -6.55
CA HIS A 17 1.66 6.76 -7.80
C HIS A 17 2.43 7.53 -8.89
N PRO A 18 2.46 7.09 -10.16
CA PRO A 18 3.20 7.76 -11.23
C PRO A 18 2.91 9.27 -11.33
N GLU A 19 1.64 9.66 -11.33
CA GLU A 19 1.23 11.07 -11.39
C GLU A 19 1.73 11.93 -10.22
N SER A 20 2.14 11.29 -9.12
CA SER A 20 2.66 12.00 -7.97
C SER A 20 4.14 12.37 -8.13
N ILE A 21 4.86 11.67 -9.00
CA ILE A 21 6.30 11.90 -9.21
C ILE A 21 6.53 13.29 -9.80
N GLU A 22 5.70 13.70 -10.76
CA GLU A 22 5.82 15.00 -11.43
C GLU A 22 5.58 16.20 -10.50
N LYS A 23 4.88 15.97 -9.37
CA LYS A 23 4.55 17.02 -8.41
C LYS A 23 5.72 17.42 -7.51
N TYR A 24 6.78 16.62 -7.50
CA TYR A 24 7.90 16.83 -6.58
C TYR A 24 9.20 17.17 -7.33
N SER A 25 9.90 18.18 -6.86
CA SER A 25 11.21 18.61 -7.37
C SER A 25 12.38 17.82 -6.78
N PHE A 26 12.16 16.60 -6.31
CA PHE A 26 13.20 15.76 -5.73
C PHE A 26 13.92 14.92 -6.79
N ASP A 27 15.13 14.48 -6.47
CA ASP A 27 15.88 13.51 -7.28
C ASP A 27 15.31 12.09 -6.99
N VAL A 28 14.28 11.73 -7.77
CA VAL A 28 13.51 10.49 -7.61
C VAL A 28 14.17 9.36 -8.38
N HIS A 29 14.34 8.23 -7.72
CA HIS A 29 14.86 6.99 -8.26
C HIS A 29 13.84 5.86 -8.06
N LEU A 30 13.53 5.12 -9.10
CA LEU A 30 12.57 4.03 -9.05
C LEU A 30 13.26 2.68 -9.21
N GLU A 31 12.77 1.69 -8.48
CA GLU A 31 13.13 0.31 -8.75
C GLU A 31 12.65 -0.09 -10.15
N LYS A 32 13.41 -0.97 -10.80
CA LYS A 32 13.03 -1.49 -12.11
C LYS A 32 11.68 -2.20 -11.99
N ASN A 33 10.77 -1.90 -12.93
CA ASN A 33 9.45 -2.54 -13.03
C ASN A 33 8.48 -2.22 -11.87
N ILE A 34 8.71 -1.15 -11.11
CA ILE A 34 7.86 -0.75 -9.96
C ILE A 34 6.37 -0.56 -10.34
N PHE A 35 6.07 -0.32 -11.61
CA PHE A 35 4.71 -0.09 -12.11
C PHE A 35 4.20 -1.15 -13.09
N ASP A 36 4.95 -2.25 -13.29
CA ASP A 36 4.57 -3.29 -14.26
C ASP A 36 3.16 -3.87 -14.00
N TYR A 37 2.75 -3.94 -12.74
CA TYR A 37 1.43 -4.44 -12.35
C TYR A 37 0.28 -3.44 -12.53
N LEU A 38 0.59 -2.17 -12.76
CA LEU A 38 -0.41 -1.12 -12.83
C LEU A 38 -0.89 -0.84 -14.26
N ASN A 39 -0.35 -1.55 -15.27
CA ASN A 39 -0.62 -1.29 -16.71
C ASN A 39 -0.46 0.20 -17.09
N TYR A 40 0.37 0.93 -16.37
CA TYR A 40 0.71 2.29 -16.75
C TYR A 40 1.61 2.28 -17.98
N ALA A 41 1.17 2.96 -19.03
CA ALA A 41 2.01 3.21 -20.19
C ALA A 41 3.25 4.01 -19.74
N ASP A 42 4.41 3.51 -20.04
CA ASP A 42 5.74 3.97 -19.58
C ASP A 42 6.11 5.41 -19.99
N SER A 43 5.30 6.05 -20.83
CA SER A 43 5.61 7.33 -21.48
C SER A 43 5.75 8.54 -20.55
N SER A 44 5.19 8.48 -19.33
CA SER A 44 5.33 9.55 -18.34
C SER A 44 6.57 9.39 -17.44
N LEU A 45 7.29 8.28 -17.56
CA LEU A 45 8.41 7.91 -16.68
C LEU A 45 9.78 8.01 -17.35
N ASP A 46 9.84 8.47 -18.59
CA ASP A 46 11.08 8.55 -19.40
C ASP A 46 12.18 9.42 -18.74
N ASN A 47 11.79 10.34 -17.85
CA ASN A 47 12.70 11.23 -17.15
C ASN A 47 13.05 10.78 -15.73
N VAL A 48 12.51 9.63 -15.26
CA VAL A 48 12.75 9.15 -13.91
C VAL A 48 13.97 8.23 -13.88
N LYS A 49 14.89 8.49 -12.96
CA LYS A 49 16.10 7.70 -12.81
C LYS A 49 15.77 6.32 -12.26
N LYS A 50 16.44 5.28 -12.79
CA LYS A 50 16.39 3.93 -12.20
C LYS A 50 17.39 3.86 -11.04
N ILE A 51 17.03 3.10 -10.00
CA ILE A 51 17.94 2.80 -8.91
C ILE A 51 19.08 1.95 -9.48
N SER A 52 20.29 2.49 -9.39
CA SER A 52 21.52 1.77 -9.77
C SER A 52 22.23 1.17 -8.56
N ASN A 53 22.17 1.87 -7.41
CA ASN A 53 22.78 1.43 -6.17
C ASN A 53 21.95 1.95 -4.98
N LEU A 54 21.59 1.05 -4.07
CA LEU A 54 20.82 1.39 -2.86
C LEU A 54 21.63 2.24 -1.88
N SER A 55 22.95 2.06 -1.85
CA SER A 55 23.83 2.85 -0.97
C SER A 55 23.96 4.33 -1.33
N ASP A 56 23.41 4.75 -2.47
CA ASP A 56 23.40 6.16 -2.89
C ASP A 56 22.14 6.91 -2.44
N LEU A 57 21.16 6.21 -1.91
CA LEU A 57 19.86 6.78 -1.57
C LEU A 57 19.84 7.35 -0.15
N ASP A 58 19.41 8.58 0.00
CA ASP A 58 19.27 9.25 1.31
C ASP A 58 17.97 8.84 2.01
N ILE A 59 16.91 8.63 1.22
CA ILE A 59 15.59 8.19 1.67
C ILE A 59 15.16 7.03 0.80
N VAL A 60 14.62 5.98 1.43
CA VAL A 60 14.04 4.83 0.74
C VAL A 60 12.62 4.63 1.24
N ALA A 61 11.66 4.54 0.32
CA ALA A 61 10.27 4.26 0.60
C ALA A 61 9.86 2.91 0.00
N CYS A 62 9.20 2.09 0.80
CA CYS A 62 8.53 0.86 0.37
C CYS A 62 7.15 0.78 1.03
N VAL A 63 6.32 -0.20 0.68
CA VAL A 63 5.00 -0.31 1.31
C VAL A 63 5.14 -1.01 2.65
N GLU A 64 5.43 -2.29 2.68
CA GLU A 64 5.39 -3.09 3.90
C GLU A 64 6.55 -4.09 4.00
N ASN A 65 6.75 -4.87 2.93
CA ASN A 65 7.72 -5.95 2.93
C ASN A 65 9.02 -5.55 2.23
N ILE A 66 10.10 -5.53 2.99
CA ILE A 66 11.45 -5.27 2.49
C ILE A 66 12.37 -6.43 2.91
N GLN A 67 13.22 -6.89 2.00
CA GLN A 67 14.15 -7.98 2.26
C GLN A 67 15.33 -7.52 3.12
N ASP A 68 15.82 -8.39 3.98
CA ASP A 68 17.01 -8.16 4.81
C ASP A 68 18.24 -7.79 3.99
N LYS A 69 18.40 -8.42 2.83
CA LYS A 69 19.47 -8.09 1.90
C LYS A 69 19.41 -6.62 1.49
N THR A 70 18.23 -6.15 1.10
CA THR A 70 17.98 -4.76 0.71
C THR A 70 18.28 -3.80 1.86
N ILE A 71 17.83 -4.13 3.08
CA ILE A 71 18.11 -3.33 4.27
C ILE A 71 19.61 -3.17 4.52
N LYS A 72 20.38 -4.25 4.35
CA LYS A 72 21.84 -4.24 4.54
C LYS A 72 22.58 -3.40 3.51
N GLU A 73 22.04 -3.24 2.31
CA GLU A 73 22.66 -2.47 1.21
C GLU A 73 22.32 -0.98 1.25
N LEU A 74 21.43 -0.52 2.16
CA LEU A 74 21.07 0.89 2.28
C LEU A 74 22.26 1.73 2.76
N LYS A 75 22.27 3.00 2.35
CA LYS A 75 23.24 4.01 2.80
C LYS A 75 23.25 4.10 4.33
N GLU A 76 24.42 4.31 4.91
CA GLU A 76 24.56 4.58 6.34
C GLU A 76 23.76 5.82 6.75
N GLY A 77 22.95 5.69 7.81
CA GLY A 77 22.10 6.76 8.31
C GLY A 77 20.93 7.14 7.42
N ALA A 78 20.61 6.35 6.38
CA ALA A 78 19.47 6.58 5.50
C ALA A 78 18.15 6.55 6.26
N VAL A 79 17.14 7.20 5.69
CA VAL A 79 15.75 7.16 6.19
C VAL A 79 14.98 6.09 5.43
N LEU A 80 14.44 5.12 6.14
CA LEU A 80 13.54 4.10 5.59
C LEU A 80 12.09 4.42 5.99
N ILE A 81 11.20 4.53 4.99
CA ILE A 81 9.79 4.90 5.17
C ILE A 81 8.91 3.76 4.68
N GLY A 82 7.90 3.38 5.48
CA GLY A 82 6.94 2.33 5.07
C GLY A 82 5.83 2.11 6.08
N ILE A 83 5.09 1.03 5.90
CA ILE A 83 4.07 0.55 6.84
C ILE A 83 4.65 -0.63 7.60
N PHE A 84 5.46 -0.36 8.62
CA PHE A 84 6.12 -1.37 9.44
C PHE A 84 5.47 -1.45 10.80
N ASP A 85 5.05 -2.65 11.23
CA ASP A 85 4.60 -2.89 12.58
C ASP A 85 5.77 -2.84 13.59
N PHE A 86 5.47 -3.08 14.86
CA PHE A 86 6.48 -2.97 15.91
C PHE A 86 7.57 -4.03 15.76
N ASP A 87 7.20 -5.27 15.41
CA ASP A 87 8.14 -6.39 15.29
C ASP A 87 9.09 -6.16 14.10
N LYS A 88 8.56 -5.70 12.97
CA LYS A 88 9.37 -5.38 11.78
C LYS A 88 10.33 -4.20 12.04
N ILE A 89 9.91 -3.20 12.81
CA ILE A 89 10.79 -2.09 13.19
C ILE A 89 11.96 -2.58 14.05
N GLU A 90 11.69 -3.45 15.02
CA GLU A 90 12.75 -4.02 15.88
C GLU A 90 13.71 -4.91 15.08
N GLU A 91 13.20 -5.70 14.13
CA GLU A 91 14.00 -6.50 13.20
C GLU A 91 14.92 -5.60 12.36
N ILE A 92 14.38 -4.54 11.73
CA ILE A 92 15.17 -3.58 10.93
C ILE A 92 16.27 -2.94 11.78
N LYS A 93 15.94 -2.51 13.00
CA LYS A 93 16.90 -1.89 13.92
C LYS A 93 17.97 -2.87 14.43
N SER A 94 17.63 -4.14 14.57
CA SER A 94 18.60 -5.17 14.91
C SER A 94 19.63 -5.40 13.79
N LEU A 95 19.17 -5.35 12.55
CA LEU A 95 20.04 -5.49 11.37
C LEU A 95 20.89 -4.23 11.10
N ARG A 96 20.28 -3.06 11.24
CA ARG A 96 20.89 -1.76 10.91
C ARG A 96 20.42 -0.68 11.90
N PRO A 97 21.08 -0.57 13.06
CA PRO A 97 20.73 0.39 14.11
C PRO A 97 20.93 1.86 13.71
N ASP A 98 21.73 2.10 12.68
CA ASP A 98 22.02 3.42 12.12
C ASP A 98 20.86 3.99 11.30
N LEU A 99 19.95 3.15 10.78
CA LEU A 99 18.84 3.61 9.95
C LEU A 99 17.78 4.36 10.77
N LYS A 100 17.25 5.43 10.16
CA LYS A 100 16.10 6.16 10.69
C LYS A 100 14.83 5.57 10.12
N VAL A 101 14.09 4.79 10.89
CA VAL A 101 12.85 4.14 10.44
C VAL A 101 11.65 5.01 10.77
N LEU A 102 10.93 5.44 9.74
CA LEU A 102 9.66 6.17 9.84
C LEU A 102 8.53 5.25 9.36
N SER A 103 7.66 4.85 10.28
CA SER A 103 6.54 3.97 9.96
C SER A 103 5.21 4.68 10.08
N PHE A 104 4.37 4.57 9.04
CA PHE A 104 2.97 5.00 9.06
C PHE A 104 2.15 4.22 10.11
N PHE A 105 2.60 3.04 10.53
CA PHE A 105 1.96 2.30 11.62
C PHE A 105 2.03 3.03 12.96
N LYS A 106 3.07 3.84 13.17
CA LYS A 106 3.27 4.66 14.38
C LYS A 106 2.66 6.05 14.26
N LEU A 107 1.99 6.37 13.17
CA LEU A 107 1.37 7.66 12.98
C LEU A 107 0.25 7.87 14.02
N PRO A 108 0.23 8.99 14.77
CA PRO A 108 -0.81 9.24 15.76
C PRO A 108 -2.15 9.46 15.08
N ARG A 109 -3.22 8.87 15.64
CA ARG A 109 -4.59 8.99 15.12
C ARG A 109 -5.22 10.31 15.57
N ILE A 110 -4.74 11.41 15.01
CA ILE A 110 -5.21 12.79 15.25
C ILE A 110 -5.63 13.43 13.93
N SER A 111 -6.50 14.44 13.99
CA SER A 111 -7.05 15.10 12.79
C SER A 111 -5.98 15.65 11.85
N ARG A 112 -4.87 16.17 12.38
CA ARG A 112 -3.75 16.67 11.55
C ARG A 112 -3.04 15.59 10.75
N ALA A 113 -3.07 14.35 11.23
CA ALA A 113 -2.40 13.22 10.59
C ALA A 113 -3.30 12.45 9.62
N GLN A 114 -4.59 12.78 9.51
CA GLN A 114 -5.54 12.06 8.64
C GLN A 114 -5.09 11.99 7.18
N ASN A 115 -4.50 13.06 6.65
CA ASN A 115 -3.99 13.09 5.27
C ASN A 115 -2.77 12.17 5.05
N LEU A 116 -2.14 11.72 6.13
CA LEU A 116 -0.98 10.81 6.11
C LEU A 116 -1.38 9.38 6.51
N ASP A 117 -2.67 9.14 6.84
CA ASP A 117 -3.14 7.83 7.32
C ASP A 117 -3.31 6.83 6.16
N ALA A 118 -2.18 6.33 5.69
CA ALA A 118 -2.12 5.30 4.68
C ALA A 118 -2.78 3.99 5.13
N LEU A 119 -2.76 3.67 6.45
CA LEU A 119 -3.40 2.48 6.98
C LEU A 119 -4.91 2.51 6.83
N SER A 120 -5.56 3.62 7.16
CA SER A 120 -7.00 3.77 6.97
C SER A 120 -7.40 3.73 5.49
N SER A 121 -6.59 4.32 4.61
CA SER A 121 -6.81 4.24 3.16
C SER A 121 -6.75 2.80 2.65
N GLN A 122 -5.75 2.03 3.07
CA GLN A 122 -5.62 0.61 2.71
C GLN A 122 -6.72 -0.24 3.34
N ALA A 123 -7.10 0.01 4.59
CA ALA A 123 -8.19 -0.68 5.25
C ALA A 123 -9.55 -0.44 4.55
N ASN A 124 -9.78 0.76 4.01
CA ASN A 124 -10.96 1.05 3.21
C ASN A 124 -11.02 0.18 1.95
N LEU A 125 -9.93 0.15 1.18
CA LEU A 125 -9.83 -0.70 -0.01
C LEU A 125 -9.97 -2.19 0.33
N LEU A 126 -9.40 -2.63 1.45
CA LEU A 126 -9.55 -4.00 1.95
C LEU A 126 -11.02 -4.34 2.22
N GLY A 127 -11.77 -3.45 2.87
CA GLY A 127 -13.20 -3.65 3.13
C GLY A 127 -14.02 -3.80 1.84
N TYR A 128 -13.74 -2.97 0.84
CA TYR A 128 -14.35 -3.07 -0.48
C TYR A 128 -14.00 -4.40 -1.16
N ALA A 129 -12.72 -4.72 -1.29
CA ALA A 129 -12.25 -5.93 -1.96
C ALA A 129 -12.74 -7.22 -1.30
N SER A 130 -12.87 -7.23 0.04
CA SER A 130 -13.35 -8.38 0.80
C SER A 130 -14.79 -8.75 0.42
N VAL A 131 -15.66 -7.76 0.24
CA VAL A 131 -17.05 -8.03 -0.18
C VAL A 131 -17.11 -8.54 -1.62
N LEU A 132 -16.34 -7.96 -2.53
CA LEU A 132 -16.29 -8.45 -3.92
C LEU A 132 -15.76 -9.89 -3.98
N ARG A 133 -14.74 -10.20 -3.18
CA ARG A 133 -14.21 -11.56 -3.10
C ARG A 133 -15.24 -12.54 -2.51
N ALA A 134 -15.91 -12.15 -1.42
CA ALA A 134 -16.97 -12.96 -0.84
C ALA A 134 -18.12 -13.21 -1.84
N ALA A 135 -18.53 -12.18 -2.58
CA ALA A 135 -19.54 -12.31 -3.63
C ALA A 135 -19.11 -13.25 -4.77
N LYS A 136 -17.80 -13.31 -5.08
CA LYS A 136 -17.26 -14.24 -6.07
C LYS A 136 -17.26 -15.69 -5.59
N GLU A 137 -17.00 -15.90 -4.29
CA GLU A 137 -16.86 -17.24 -3.69
C GLU A 137 -18.22 -17.86 -3.28
N THR A 138 -19.29 -17.05 -3.18
CA THR A 138 -20.64 -17.54 -2.89
C THR A 138 -21.38 -17.91 -4.17
N SER A 139 -22.25 -18.88 -4.09
CA SER A 139 -23.23 -19.19 -5.16
C SER A 139 -24.47 -18.29 -5.12
N ASP A 140 -24.63 -17.51 -4.06
CA ASP A 140 -25.77 -16.64 -3.84
C ASP A 140 -25.54 -15.23 -4.41
N VAL A 141 -26.62 -14.56 -4.76
CA VAL A 141 -26.58 -13.16 -5.25
C VAL A 141 -26.58 -12.21 -4.06
N VAL A 142 -25.63 -11.27 -4.00
CA VAL A 142 -25.53 -10.34 -2.87
C VAL A 142 -26.70 -9.36 -2.82
N PRO A 143 -27.04 -8.58 -3.88
CA PRO A 143 -28.20 -7.69 -3.88
C PRO A 143 -29.49 -8.46 -4.23
N MET A 144 -30.62 -7.88 -3.87
CA MET A 144 -31.91 -8.33 -4.42
C MET A 144 -31.94 -8.04 -5.93
N MET A 145 -32.38 -9.03 -6.71
CA MET A 145 -32.56 -8.88 -8.16
C MET A 145 -33.95 -9.27 -8.57
N THR A 146 -34.55 -8.47 -9.46
CA THR A 146 -35.84 -8.76 -10.08
C THR A 146 -35.60 -9.24 -11.51
N THR A 147 -36.15 -10.43 -11.82
CA THR A 147 -36.11 -11.01 -13.17
C THR A 147 -37.51 -11.25 -13.70
N ALA A 148 -37.65 -11.58 -14.97
CA ALA A 148 -38.91 -11.94 -15.54
C ALA A 148 -39.54 -13.20 -14.89
N ALA A 149 -38.71 -14.06 -14.30
CA ALA A 149 -39.13 -15.28 -13.59
C ALA A 149 -39.45 -15.06 -12.10
N GLY A 150 -39.22 -13.84 -11.57
CA GLY A 150 -39.45 -13.50 -10.17
C GLY A 150 -38.28 -12.82 -9.50
N ASN A 151 -38.37 -12.65 -8.18
CA ASN A 151 -37.35 -11.96 -7.37
C ASN A 151 -36.37 -12.96 -6.78
N ILE A 152 -35.09 -12.66 -6.93
CA ILE A 152 -34.00 -13.35 -6.22
C ILE A 152 -33.77 -12.61 -4.91
N GLN A 153 -33.85 -13.35 -3.79
CA GLN A 153 -33.64 -12.76 -2.47
C GLN A 153 -32.19 -12.40 -2.25
N PRO A 154 -31.90 -11.28 -1.53
CA PRO A 154 -30.55 -10.88 -1.24
C PRO A 154 -29.90 -11.83 -0.24
N SER A 155 -28.59 -11.99 -0.34
CA SER A 155 -27.79 -12.73 0.64
C SER A 155 -27.75 -12.01 1.98
N LYS A 156 -27.63 -12.79 3.07
CA LYS A 156 -27.39 -12.26 4.42
C LYS A 156 -25.89 -12.20 4.65
N VAL A 157 -25.39 -11.01 4.92
CA VAL A 157 -23.95 -10.76 5.14
C VAL A 157 -23.70 -10.41 6.60
N LEU A 158 -22.82 -11.15 7.27
CA LEU A 158 -22.33 -10.84 8.60
C LEU A 158 -20.93 -10.26 8.51
N ILE A 159 -20.72 -9.08 9.11
CA ILE A 159 -19.41 -8.42 9.18
C ILE A 159 -18.99 -8.32 10.63
N LEU A 160 -17.83 -8.89 10.95
CA LEU A 160 -17.25 -8.86 12.28
C LEU A 160 -16.25 -7.70 12.36
N GLY A 161 -16.60 -6.69 13.18
CA GLY A 161 -15.81 -5.47 13.35
C GLY A 161 -16.38 -4.28 12.60
N VAL A 162 -16.30 -3.10 13.23
CA VAL A 162 -16.83 -1.82 12.73
C VAL A 162 -15.74 -0.74 12.63
N GLY A 163 -14.49 -1.17 12.39
CA GLY A 163 -13.41 -0.28 11.99
C GLY A 163 -13.56 0.18 10.54
N VAL A 164 -12.56 0.87 9.98
CA VAL A 164 -12.59 1.41 8.61
C VAL A 164 -12.94 0.34 7.58
N ALA A 165 -12.29 -0.83 7.64
CA ALA A 165 -12.56 -1.95 6.74
C ALA A 165 -14.00 -2.48 6.89
N GLY A 166 -14.46 -2.70 8.14
CA GLY A 166 -15.81 -3.21 8.39
C GLY A 166 -16.90 -2.25 7.95
N LEU A 167 -16.76 -0.97 8.23
CA LEU A 167 -17.70 0.06 7.78
C LEU A 167 -17.77 0.15 6.24
N GLN A 168 -16.62 0.09 5.57
CA GLN A 168 -16.60 0.05 4.11
C GLN A 168 -17.21 -1.24 3.56
N ALA A 169 -16.94 -2.39 4.19
CA ALA A 169 -17.55 -3.66 3.81
C ALA A 169 -19.08 -3.60 3.93
N ILE A 170 -19.62 -3.04 5.03
CA ILE A 170 -21.07 -2.81 5.19
C ILE A 170 -21.61 -1.93 4.06
N ALA A 171 -20.95 -0.80 3.78
CA ALA A 171 -21.37 0.11 2.73
C ALA A 171 -21.35 -0.55 1.34
N THR A 172 -20.37 -1.41 1.07
CA THR A 172 -20.23 -2.13 -0.20
C THR A 172 -21.28 -3.23 -0.33
N ALA A 173 -21.49 -4.03 0.70
CA ALA A 173 -22.47 -5.13 0.69
C ALA A 173 -23.93 -4.64 0.62
N LYS A 174 -24.21 -3.42 1.08
CA LYS A 174 -25.55 -2.83 1.10
C LYS A 174 -25.97 -2.21 -0.24
N ARG A 175 -25.02 -1.94 -1.15
CA ARG A 175 -25.28 -1.34 -2.47
C ARG A 175 -25.70 -2.38 -3.48
#